data_bd446ea9945475e5a6496dc78ed24f48
#
_entry.id   bd446ea9945475e5a6496dc78ed24f48
#
_cell.length_a   1.000
_cell.length_b   1.000
_cell.length_c   1.000
_cell.angle_alpha   90.00
_cell.angle_beta   90.00
_cell.angle_gamma   90.00
#
_symmetry.space_group_name_H-M   'P 1'
#
loop_
_entity.id
_entity.type
_entity.pdbx_description
1 polymer ?
#
loop_
_entity_poly.entity_id
_entity_poly.type
_entity_poly.pdbx_seq_one_letter_code
_entity_poly.pdbx_strand_id
1 'polypeptide(L)'
;MILEDKYTRSLGRIVVFSTSGHLKLLAMARGISGDGTFLITPTHWRQVFIISAEIDKGMFVPCVFALLPSKEKEVYDELFDILKKALHVTEARLIPRINRNVIFFNF
;
A
#
# COMPACT_ATOMS: atom_id res chain seq x y z
N MET A 1 -0.03 13.00 2.79
CA MET A 1 0.33 12.69 4.18
C MET A 1 1.22 11.46 4.23
N ILE A 2 2.27 11.52 5.01
CA ILE A 2 3.15 10.37 5.22
C ILE A 2 2.55 9.50 6.31
N LEU A 3 2.24 8.24 6.00
CA LEU A 3 1.80 7.26 6.99
C LEU A 3 2.97 6.71 7.79
N GLU A 4 4.07 6.48 7.11
CA GLU A 4 5.24 5.86 7.69
C GLU A 4 6.47 6.22 6.86
N ASP A 5 7.57 6.43 7.54
CA ASP A 5 8.90 6.56 6.94
C ASP A 5 9.81 5.72 7.81
N LYS A 6 10.10 4.51 7.35
CA LYS A 6 10.80 3.50 8.15
C LYS A 6 12.06 3.04 7.45
N TYR A 7 13.16 3.07 8.19
CA TYR A 7 14.42 2.49 7.75
C TYR A 7 14.75 1.27 8.60
N THR A 8 15.09 0.18 7.95
CA THR A 8 15.66 -0.98 8.61
C THR A 8 16.97 -1.35 7.92
N ARG A 9 17.92 -1.83 8.72
CA ARG A 9 19.24 -2.18 8.21
C ARG A 9 19.19 -3.27 7.14
N SER A 10 18.28 -4.22 7.32
CA SER A 10 18.15 -5.35 6.40
C SER A 10 17.32 -5.04 5.16
N LEU A 11 16.32 -4.17 5.26
CA LEU A 11 15.38 -3.93 4.16
C LEU A 11 15.62 -2.61 3.41
N GLY A 12 16.22 -1.61 4.09
CA GLY A 12 16.34 -0.27 3.54
C GLY A 12 15.22 0.64 4.00
N ARG A 13 14.99 1.72 3.27
CA ARG A 13 14.00 2.73 3.64
C ARG A 13 12.70 2.55 2.86
N ILE A 14 11.60 2.52 3.58
CA ILE A 14 10.25 2.42 3.04
C ILE A 14 9.48 3.66 3.45
N VAL A 15 8.88 4.36 2.50
CA VAL A 15 8.04 5.53 2.78
C VAL A 15 6.67 5.28 2.19
N VAL A 16 5.63 5.46 3.00
CA VAL A 16 4.24 5.17 2.62
C VAL A 16 3.41 6.44 2.76
N PHE A 17 2.71 6.79 1.69
CA PHE A 17 1.84 7.98 1.62
C PHE A 17 0.38 7.56 1.44
N SER A 18 -0.50 8.19 2.19
CA SER A 18 -1.94 8.06 1.99
C SER A 18 -2.65 9.18 2.76
N THR A 19 -3.97 9.14 2.77
CA THR A 19 -4.80 10.03 3.60
C THR A 19 -5.84 9.17 4.32
N SER A 20 -6.45 9.73 5.37
CA SER A 20 -7.51 9.02 6.08
C SER A 20 -8.69 8.69 5.17
N GLY A 21 -9.04 9.61 4.25
CA GLY A 21 -10.11 9.37 3.28
C GLY A 21 -9.78 8.23 2.32
N HIS A 22 -8.57 8.19 1.80
CA HIS A 22 -8.13 7.12 0.90
C HIS A 22 -8.01 5.78 1.63
N LEU A 23 -7.58 5.78 2.88
CA LEU A 23 -7.55 4.54 3.68
C LEU A 23 -8.96 3.99 3.91
N LYS A 24 -9.95 4.86 4.11
CA LYS A 24 -11.35 4.42 4.22
C LYS A 24 -11.85 3.81 2.92
N LEU A 25 -11.53 4.42 1.78
CA LEU A 25 -11.87 3.84 0.47
C LEU A 25 -11.25 2.46 0.32
N LEU A 26 -9.98 2.32 0.69
CA LEU A 26 -9.27 1.04 0.60
C LEU A 26 -9.92 -0.02 1.48
N ALA A 27 -10.29 0.35 2.71
CA ALA A 27 -10.93 -0.57 3.66
C ALA A 27 -12.30 -1.04 3.17
N MET A 28 -13.00 -0.21 2.39
CA MET A 28 -14.34 -0.52 1.88
C MET A 28 -14.32 -1.08 0.45
N ALA A 29 -13.16 -1.26 -0.14
CA ALA A 29 -13.03 -1.65 -1.53
C ALA A 29 -13.57 -3.05 -1.81
N ARG A 30 -14.07 -3.25 -3.04
CA ARG A 30 -14.47 -4.57 -3.54
C ARG A 30 -13.27 -5.45 -3.80
N GLY A 31 -12.18 -4.84 -4.22
CA GLY A 31 -10.92 -5.51 -4.46
C GLY A 31 -9.78 -4.51 -4.34
N ILE A 32 -8.56 -5.01 -4.31
CA ILE A 32 -7.36 -4.20 -4.16
C ILE A 32 -6.38 -4.62 -5.24
N SER A 33 -5.79 -3.64 -5.92
CA SER A 33 -4.77 -3.87 -6.93
C SER A 33 -3.47 -3.20 -6.51
N GLY A 34 -2.36 -3.90 -6.66
CA GLY A 34 -1.04 -3.35 -6.43
C GLY A 34 -0.20 -3.39 -7.70
N ASP A 35 0.46 -2.29 -8.01
CA ASP A 35 1.28 -2.16 -9.21
C ASP A 35 2.53 -1.35 -8.91
N GLY A 36 3.69 -1.89 -9.32
CA GLY A 36 4.97 -1.22 -9.15
C GLY A 36 5.48 -0.62 -10.45
N THR A 37 6.05 0.57 -10.37
CA THR A 37 6.71 1.21 -11.50
C THR A 37 8.14 1.60 -11.13
N PHE A 38 9.06 1.43 -12.08
CA PHE A 38 10.48 1.66 -11.89
C PHE A 38 11.01 2.86 -12.68
N LEU A 39 10.18 3.46 -13.53
CA LEU A 39 10.64 4.44 -14.51
C LEU A 39 10.90 5.83 -13.93
N ILE A 40 10.26 6.19 -12.83
CA ILE A 40 10.32 7.53 -12.24
C ILE A 40 10.55 7.48 -10.73
N THR A 41 11.32 6.50 -10.27
CA THR A 41 11.62 6.40 -8.84
C THR A 41 12.67 7.43 -8.42
N PRO A 42 12.55 8.02 -7.22
CA PRO A 42 13.64 8.81 -6.64
C PRO A 42 14.90 7.97 -6.41
N THR A 43 16.02 8.64 -6.28
CA THR A 43 17.36 8.05 -6.31
C THR A 43 17.59 6.88 -5.36
N HIS A 44 16.99 6.91 -4.17
CA HIS A 44 17.24 5.90 -3.13
C HIS A 44 16.26 4.74 -3.11
N TRP A 45 15.32 4.70 -4.06
CA TRP A 45 14.32 3.65 -4.13
C TRP A 45 14.32 2.98 -5.49
N ARG A 46 13.86 1.74 -5.52
CA ARG A 46 13.78 0.94 -6.74
C ARG A 46 12.44 1.06 -7.42
N GLN A 47 11.38 1.33 -6.66
CA GLN A 47 10.05 1.39 -7.26
C GLN A 47 9.12 2.31 -6.48
N VAL A 48 8.14 2.85 -7.21
CA VAL A 48 6.93 3.42 -6.63
C VAL A 48 5.86 2.34 -6.76
N PHE A 49 5.34 1.88 -5.63
CA PHE A 49 4.30 0.87 -5.59
C PHE A 49 2.98 1.55 -5.25
N ILE A 50 1.96 1.32 -6.09
CA ILE A 50 0.66 1.97 -5.93
C ILE A 50 -0.37 0.92 -5.60
N ILE A 51 -1.08 1.11 -4.49
CA ILE A 51 -2.19 0.26 -4.11
C ILE A 51 -3.47 1.01 -4.41
N SER A 52 -4.33 0.42 -5.22
CA SER A 52 -5.58 1.01 -5.67
C SER A 52 -6.76 0.20 -5.16
N ALA A 53 -7.86 0.91 -4.86
CA ALA A 53 -9.11 0.30 -4.43
C ALA A 53 -10.08 0.21 -5.59
N GLU A 54 -10.67 -0.96 -5.79
CA GLU A 54 -11.80 -1.10 -6.70
C GLU A 54 -13.06 -0.66 -5.98
N ILE A 55 -13.56 0.52 -6.34
CA ILE A 55 -14.75 1.11 -5.71
C ILE A 55 -16.02 0.75 -6.46
N ASP A 56 -15.90 0.43 -7.74
CA ASP A 56 -16.98 -0.06 -8.56
C ASP A 56 -16.35 -0.97 -9.62
N LYS A 57 -17.17 -1.75 -10.30
CA LYS A 57 -16.68 -2.74 -11.26
C LYS A 57 -15.76 -2.10 -12.30
N GLY A 58 -14.51 -2.49 -12.29
CA GLY A 58 -13.49 -1.98 -13.21
C GLY A 58 -13.01 -0.57 -12.91
N MET A 59 -13.50 0.07 -11.86
CA MET A 59 -13.09 1.42 -11.48
C MET A 59 -12.14 1.38 -10.26
N PHE A 60 -10.89 1.73 -10.48
CA PHE A 60 -9.84 1.73 -9.46
C PHE A 60 -9.42 3.13 -9.10
N VAL A 61 -9.28 3.40 -7.80
CA VAL A 61 -8.79 4.68 -7.29
C VAL A 61 -7.48 4.43 -6.56
N PRO A 62 -6.38 5.09 -6.97
CA PRO A 62 -5.12 5.01 -6.22
C PRO A 62 -5.31 5.53 -4.80
N CYS A 63 -4.95 4.74 -3.81
CA CYS A 63 -5.16 5.08 -2.40
C CYS A 63 -3.87 5.18 -1.61
N VAL A 64 -2.87 4.36 -1.94
CA VAL A 64 -1.60 4.31 -1.21
C VAL A 64 -0.46 4.36 -2.20
N PHE A 65 0.53 5.21 -1.91
CA PHE A 65 1.76 5.32 -2.68
C PHE A 65 2.91 4.95 -1.76
N ALA A 66 3.73 4.00 -2.17
CA ALA A 66 4.87 3.56 -1.38
C ALA A 66 6.16 3.65 -2.19
N LEU A 67 7.18 4.23 -1.59
CA LEU A 67 8.53 4.19 -2.14
C LEU A 67 9.24 3.00 -1.51
N LEU A 68 9.61 2.03 -2.33
CA LEU A 68 10.18 0.77 -1.89
C LEU A 68 11.62 0.60 -2.37
N PRO A 69 12.52 0.09 -1.52
CA PRO A 69 13.94 -0.06 -1.87
C PRO A 69 14.24 -1.26 -2.76
N SER A 70 13.34 -2.23 -2.85
CA SER A 70 13.56 -3.44 -3.66
C SER A 70 12.24 -4.13 -3.98
N LYS A 71 12.34 -5.27 -4.69
CA LYS A 71 11.22 -6.17 -5.00
C LYS A 71 11.18 -7.39 -4.09
N GLU A 72 11.97 -7.41 -3.03
CA GLU A 72 12.03 -8.57 -2.15
C GLU A 72 10.73 -8.77 -1.39
N LYS A 73 10.37 -10.03 -1.16
CA LYS A 73 9.14 -10.39 -0.45
C LYS A 73 9.03 -9.69 0.90
N GLU A 74 10.14 -9.61 1.63
CA GLU A 74 10.18 -9.01 2.96
C GLU A 74 9.82 -7.53 2.94
N VAL A 75 10.15 -6.83 1.85
CA VAL A 75 9.80 -5.42 1.66
C VAL A 75 8.29 -5.28 1.51
N TYR A 76 7.66 -6.13 0.71
CA TYR A 76 6.20 -6.13 0.57
C TYR A 76 5.50 -6.53 1.86
N ASP A 77 6.03 -7.51 2.57
CA ASP A 77 5.48 -7.92 3.87
C ASP A 77 5.48 -6.74 4.85
N GLU A 78 6.56 -5.97 4.88
CA GLU A 78 6.66 -4.78 5.72
C GLU A 78 5.66 -3.71 5.29
N LEU A 79 5.53 -3.46 3.99
CA LEU A 79 4.55 -2.52 3.47
C LEU A 79 3.14 -2.87 3.91
N PHE A 80 2.74 -4.14 3.77
CA PHE A 80 1.40 -4.57 4.14
C PHE A 80 1.19 -4.55 5.66
N ASP A 81 2.23 -4.78 6.44
CA ASP A 81 2.15 -4.64 7.90
C ASP A 81 1.90 -3.19 8.29
N ILE A 82 2.62 -2.25 7.68
CA ILE A 82 2.40 -0.81 7.88
C ILE A 82 0.96 -0.44 7.52
N LEU A 83 0.49 -0.92 6.39
CA LEU A 83 -0.85 -0.62 5.90
C LEU A 83 -1.93 -1.17 6.83
N LYS A 84 -1.78 -2.40 7.30
CA LYS A 84 -2.72 -3.01 8.25
C LYS A 84 -2.80 -2.21 9.54
N LYS A 85 -1.67 -1.76 10.07
CA LYS A 85 -1.64 -0.94 11.28
C LYS A 85 -2.35 0.40 11.06
N ALA A 86 -2.12 1.04 9.91
CA ALA A 86 -2.77 2.30 9.58
C ALA A 86 -4.27 2.13 9.44
N LEU A 87 -4.73 1.06 8.80
CA LEU A 87 -6.15 0.76 8.65
C LEU A 87 -6.80 0.44 9.99
N HIS A 88 -6.08 -0.25 10.88
CA HIS A 88 -6.59 -0.55 12.21
C HIS A 88 -6.84 0.73 13.03
N VAL A 89 -5.94 1.68 12.96
CA VAL A 89 -6.11 2.97 13.63
C VAL A 89 -7.25 3.77 13.02
N THR A 90 -7.38 3.74 11.68
CA THR A 90 -8.39 4.51 10.96
C THR A 90 -9.80 3.95 11.16
N GLU A 91 -9.95 2.62 11.00
CA GLU A 91 -11.25 1.96 11.08
C GLU A 91 -11.06 0.48 11.41
N ALA A 92 -10.86 0.19 12.67
CA ALA A 92 -10.47 -1.15 13.14
C ALA A 92 -11.43 -2.25 12.69
N ARG A 93 -12.74 -1.99 12.71
CA ARG A 93 -13.74 -3.00 12.33
C ARG A 93 -13.69 -3.42 10.87
N LEU A 94 -12.98 -2.67 10.02
CA LEU A 94 -12.88 -2.97 8.60
C LEU A 94 -11.68 -3.87 8.26
N ILE A 95 -10.81 -4.16 9.21
CA ILE A 95 -9.65 -5.02 8.99
C ILE A 95 -10.04 -6.41 8.46
N PRO A 96 -11.02 -7.10 9.06
CA PRO A 96 -11.45 -8.41 8.53
C PRO A 96 -11.98 -8.32 7.10
N ARG A 97 -12.61 -7.19 6.74
CA ARG A 97 -13.11 -6.98 5.38
C ARG A 97 -11.96 -6.88 4.38
N ILE A 98 -10.89 -6.16 4.73
CA ILE A 98 -9.69 -6.09 3.89
C ILE A 98 -9.14 -7.49 3.63
N ASN A 99 -9.07 -8.33 4.67
CA ASN A 99 -8.54 -9.69 4.54
C ASN A 99 -9.38 -10.58 3.62
N ARG A 100 -10.64 -10.23 3.38
CA ARG A 100 -11.54 -10.97 2.50
C ARG A 100 -11.55 -10.46 1.08
N ASN A 101 -11.07 -9.26 0.84
CA ASN A 101 -11.08 -8.67 -0.48
C ASN A 101 -10.10 -9.41 -1.38
N VAL A 102 -10.45 -9.48 -2.65
CA VAL A 102 -9.55 -10.00 -3.67
C VAL A 102 -8.41 -9.03 -3.83
N ILE A 103 -7.19 -9.55 -3.80
CA ILE A 103 -5.99 -8.74 -3.93
C ILE A 103 -5.28 -9.13 -5.22
N PHE A 104 -5.02 -8.16 -6.07
CA PHE A 104 -4.33 -8.34 -7.33
C PHE A 104 -3.00 -7.60 -7.29
N PHE A 105 -1.92 -8.28 -7.61
CA PHE A 105 -0.61 -7.67 -7.65
C PHE A 105 0.04 -7.88 -9.00
N ASN A 106 0.65 -6.82 -9.50
CA ASN A 106 1.41 -6.85 -10.74
C ASN A 106 2.84 -6.43 -10.42
N PHE A 107 3.69 -7.40 -10.31
CA PHE A 107 5.10 -7.18 -10.03
C PHE A 107 5.89 -7.13 -11.34
#